data_581324c741d1acf051dd70e4a4821741
#
_entry.id   581324c741d1acf051dd70e4a4821741
#
_cell.length_a   1.000
_cell.length_b   1.000
_cell.length_c   1.000
_cell.angle_alpha   90.00
_cell.angle_beta   90.00
_cell.angle_gamma   90.00
#
_symmetry.space_group_name_H-M   'P 1'
#
loop_
_entity.id
_entity.type
_entity.pdbx_description
1 polymer ?
#
loop_
_entity_poly.entity_id
_entity_poly.type
_entity_poly.pdbx_seq_one_letter_code
_entity_poly.pdbx_strand_id
1 'polypeptide(L)'
;MEVSSAGTSRFAYDDGLLLRAENAEIKVAFKRDAAGRVIKETQGGQDIVRPNGKEVSFAYDALGRRIRKTYAGTTTHFVWDGNVPLHEWTETAESEENVITWLFEQDTFVPAAKLVANDECFSIISDYLGTPLQAYDKRGNKVWEQEQDIYGRQRKRPSAFIPFKYQGQYGDAETGLYYNRFRYYDPNAGSYISQDPIGLKGGNPTLYAYVYNSNIELDVLGLIIVYRALNVKQEEQALNNTSIQPKNRSANYSIQEHIDDGNLETQYISTTKRQKNAERYASPNPKRGKNNSSTIIVIDTDKLDPKNIYDVSNGMNPETGTPLNNPARKWARKDAEVLIHGDIPNEAYKIHKKGGHH
;
A
#
# COMPACT_ATOMS: atom_id res chain seq x y z
N MET A 1 19.82 -15.69 -9.10
CA MET A 1 20.61 -15.80 -7.86
C MET A 1 21.31 -14.46 -7.71
N GLU A 2 20.80 -13.60 -6.85
CA GLU A 2 21.45 -12.31 -6.55
C GLU A 2 22.37 -12.53 -5.34
N VAL A 3 23.62 -12.20 -5.50
CA VAL A 3 24.64 -12.21 -4.44
C VAL A 3 24.75 -10.78 -3.92
N SER A 4 24.16 -10.49 -2.76
CA SER A 4 24.45 -9.26 -2.04
C SER A 4 25.63 -9.48 -1.09
N SER A 5 26.26 -8.39 -0.64
CA SER A 5 27.32 -8.43 0.38
C SER A 5 26.90 -9.01 1.73
N ALA A 6 25.62 -9.33 1.90
CA ALA A 6 24.99 -9.92 3.10
C ALA A 6 24.73 -11.44 2.99
N GLY A 7 25.20 -12.11 1.93
CA GLY A 7 25.01 -13.55 1.73
C GLY A 7 24.03 -13.90 0.60
N THR A 8 23.93 -15.19 0.29
CA THR A 8 23.11 -15.72 -0.79
C THR A 8 21.66 -15.86 -0.32
N SER A 9 20.71 -15.15 -0.99
CA SER A 9 19.28 -15.34 -0.78
C SER A 9 18.72 -16.36 -1.79
N ARG A 10 17.81 -17.23 -1.33
CA ARG A 10 17.14 -18.25 -2.15
C ARG A 10 15.64 -18.00 -2.13
N PHE A 11 15.01 -18.13 -3.28
CA PHE A 11 13.58 -17.94 -3.45
C PHE A 11 12.97 -19.17 -4.10
N ALA A 12 11.82 -19.61 -3.62
CA ALA A 12 11.02 -20.68 -4.23
C ALA A 12 9.64 -20.12 -4.59
N TYR A 13 9.16 -20.47 -5.77
CA TYR A 13 7.88 -20.02 -6.32
C TYR A 13 7.06 -21.22 -6.75
N ASP A 14 5.73 -21.08 -6.68
CA ASP A 14 4.74 -21.95 -7.29
C ASP A 14 3.76 -21.09 -8.05
N ASP A 15 3.56 -21.41 -9.34
CA ASP A 15 2.70 -20.69 -10.26
C ASP A 15 2.88 -19.15 -10.24
N GLY A 16 4.15 -18.71 -10.14
CA GLY A 16 4.55 -17.29 -10.08
C GLY A 16 4.38 -16.63 -8.72
N LEU A 17 3.82 -17.31 -7.72
CA LEU A 17 3.65 -16.80 -6.37
C LEU A 17 4.79 -17.24 -5.48
N LEU A 18 5.36 -16.33 -4.70
CA LEU A 18 6.42 -16.65 -3.76
C LEU A 18 5.89 -17.59 -2.66
N LEU A 19 6.45 -18.80 -2.59
CA LEU A 19 6.18 -19.76 -1.52
C LEU A 19 7.17 -19.64 -0.38
N ARG A 20 8.43 -19.31 -0.68
CA ARG A 20 9.50 -19.27 0.29
C ARG A 20 10.61 -18.33 -0.13
N ALA A 21 11.14 -17.58 0.82
CA ALA A 21 12.37 -16.82 0.72
C ALA A 21 13.29 -17.18 1.89
N GLU A 22 14.59 -17.37 1.65
CA GLU A 22 15.54 -17.64 2.71
C GLU A 22 16.90 -16.98 2.45
N ASN A 23 17.54 -16.54 3.51
CA ASN A 23 18.96 -16.19 3.55
C ASN A 23 19.62 -16.85 4.79
N ALA A 24 20.84 -16.47 5.12
CA ALA A 24 21.54 -17.01 6.28
C ALA A 24 20.85 -16.71 7.63
N GLU A 25 19.98 -15.70 7.67
CA GLU A 25 19.38 -15.17 8.89
C GLU A 25 17.87 -15.39 8.95
N ILE A 26 17.17 -15.44 7.82
CA ILE A 26 15.70 -15.46 7.75
C ILE A 26 15.23 -16.46 6.71
N LYS A 27 14.21 -17.24 7.08
CA LYS A 27 13.42 -18.09 6.17
C LYS A 27 11.96 -17.71 6.27
N VAL A 28 11.33 -17.37 5.17
CA VAL A 28 9.89 -17.02 5.08
C VAL A 28 9.19 -18.01 4.19
N ALA A 29 8.07 -18.56 4.64
CA ALA A 29 7.20 -19.40 3.83
C ALA A 29 5.75 -18.88 3.90
N PHE A 30 5.06 -18.89 2.77
CA PHE A 30 3.70 -18.40 2.65
C PHE A 30 2.75 -19.56 2.34
N LYS A 31 1.68 -19.72 3.14
CA LYS A 31 0.53 -20.54 2.74
C LYS A 31 -0.54 -19.62 2.18
N ARG A 32 -1.06 -20.00 1.01
CA ARG A 32 -2.09 -19.22 0.31
C ARG A 32 -3.37 -20.03 0.17
N ASP A 33 -4.50 -19.35 0.02
CA ASP A 33 -5.78 -19.96 -0.38
C ASP A 33 -5.82 -20.16 -1.91
N ALA A 34 -6.93 -20.77 -2.38
CA ALA A 34 -7.13 -21.03 -3.81
C ALA A 34 -7.21 -19.75 -4.68
N ALA A 35 -7.40 -18.59 -4.08
CA ALA A 35 -7.38 -17.28 -4.76
C ALA A 35 -6.00 -16.59 -4.68
N GLY A 36 -4.96 -17.30 -4.22
CA GLY A 36 -3.60 -16.77 -4.11
C GLY A 36 -3.35 -15.85 -2.91
N ARG A 37 -4.35 -15.63 -2.02
CA ARG A 37 -4.21 -14.74 -0.87
C ARG A 37 -3.42 -15.44 0.23
N VAL A 38 -2.52 -14.72 0.87
CA VAL A 38 -1.76 -15.25 2.02
C VAL A 38 -2.73 -15.46 3.20
N ILE A 39 -2.87 -16.71 3.63
CA ILE A 39 -3.69 -17.12 4.78
C ILE A 39 -2.85 -17.51 5.99
N LYS A 40 -1.57 -17.80 5.79
CA LYS A 40 -0.60 -18.07 6.83
C LYS A 40 0.77 -17.72 6.30
N GLU A 41 1.55 -17.02 7.09
CA GLU A 41 2.96 -16.82 6.88
C GLU A 41 3.73 -17.58 7.97
N THR A 42 4.73 -18.36 7.54
CA THR A 42 5.70 -18.97 8.43
C THR A 42 7.07 -18.49 8.00
N GLN A 43 7.83 -17.94 8.88
CA GLN A 43 9.21 -17.60 8.63
C GLN A 43 10.07 -18.70 9.28
N GLY A 44 10.87 -19.41 8.46
CA GLY A 44 11.80 -20.40 8.98
C GLY A 44 11.56 -21.84 8.61
N GLY A 45 10.56 -22.11 7.74
CA GLY A 45 10.26 -23.51 7.35
C GLY A 45 9.61 -24.36 8.47
N GLN A 46 9.56 -23.78 9.58
CA GLN A 46 8.87 -23.90 10.84
C GLN A 46 8.95 -22.51 11.38
N ASP A 47 7.92 -21.68 11.31
CA ASP A 47 7.80 -20.37 11.91
C ASP A 47 9.15 -19.58 12.07
N ILE A 48 9.26 -18.28 11.96
CA ILE A 48 10.54 -17.56 11.95
C ILE A 48 11.45 -18.03 13.09
N VAL A 49 12.50 -18.76 12.77
CA VAL A 49 13.57 -19.02 13.71
C VAL A 49 14.61 -17.92 13.55
N ARG A 50 14.64 -16.97 14.49
CA ARG A 50 15.73 -16.02 14.61
C ARG A 50 17.05 -16.75 14.90
N PRO A 51 18.20 -16.09 14.76
CA PRO A 51 19.50 -16.66 15.19
C PRO A 51 19.50 -17.18 16.63
N ASN A 52 18.55 -16.73 17.48
CA ASN A 52 18.34 -17.20 18.85
C ASN A 52 17.36 -18.38 18.98
N GLY A 53 16.90 -18.98 17.88
CA GLY A 53 15.99 -20.13 17.86
C GLY A 53 14.52 -19.83 18.18
N LYS A 54 14.12 -18.56 18.30
CA LYS A 54 12.73 -18.18 18.61
C LYS A 54 11.91 -17.91 17.34
N GLU A 55 10.69 -18.39 17.36
CA GLU A 55 9.73 -18.41 16.26
C GLU A 55 8.76 -17.24 16.32
N VAL A 56 8.42 -16.60 15.16
CA VAL A 56 7.35 -15.62 15.05
C VAL A 56 6.28 -16.15 14.12
N SER A 57 5.01 -16.19 14.56
CA SER A 57 3.88 -16.61 13.76
C SER A 57 2.86 -15.50 13.58
N PHE A 58 2.17 -15.52 12.44
CA PHE A 58 1.16 -14.54 12.09
C PHE A 58 -0.16 -15.21 11.70
N ALA A 59 -1.29 -14.55 11.97
CA ALA A 59 -2.60 -14.95 11.48
C ALA A 59 -3.30 -13.76 10.81
N TYR A 60 -4.08 -14.05 9.78
CA TYR A 60 -4.74 -13.05 8.95
C TYR A 60 -6.24 -13.34 8.86
N ASP A 61 -7.05 -12.30 8.68
CA ASP A 61 -8.48 -12.44 8.39
C ASP A 61 -8.72 -12.75 6.89
N ALA A 62 -10.00 -12.95 6.54
CA ALA A 62 -10.40 -13.23 5.16
C ALA A 62 -10.10 -12.09 4.16
N LEU A 63 -9.84 -10.89 4.66
CA LEU A 63 -9.42 -9.75 3.85
C LEU A 63 -7.90 -9.62 3.78
N GLY A 64 -7.13 -10.54 4.40
CA GLY A 64 -5.66 -10.54 4.45
C GLY A 64 -5.09 -9.51 5.44
N ARG A 65 -5.88 -8.97 6.40
CA ARG A 65 -5.37 -8.09 7.45
C ARG A 65 -4.83 -8.95 8.58
N ARG A 66 -3.63 -8.60 9.08
CA ARG A 66 -3.00 -9.32 10.19
C ARG A 66 -3.78 -9.10 11.49
N ILE A 67 -4.37 -10.16 12.02
CA ILE A 67 -5.16 -10.11 13.25
C ILE A 67 -4.39 -10.58 14.48
N ARG A 68 -3.26 -11.26 14.29
CA ARG A 68 -2.45 -11.77 15.39
C ARG A 68 -0.99 -11.93 14.99
N LYS A 69 -0.10 -11.65 15.93
CA LYS A 69 1.33 -11.91 15.87
C LYS A 69 1.75 -12.59 17.18
N THR A 70 2.43 -13.73 17.11
CA THR A 70 2.92 -14.44 18.30
C THR A 70 4.44 -14.58 18.22
N TYR A 71 5.14 -14.19 19.28
CA TYR A 71 6.58 -14.29 19.42
C TYR A 71 6.96 -14.58 20.87
N ALA A 72 7.79 -15.61 21.08
CA ALA A 72 8.37 -15.93 22.40
C ALA A 72 7.32 -16.04 23.54
N GLY A 73 6.15 -16.60 23.25
CA GLY A 73 5.05 -16.73 24.22
C GLY A 73 4.19 -15.50 24.40
N THR A 74 4.50 -14.42 23.72
CA THR A 74 3.70 -13.18 23.70
C THR A 74 2.88 -13.09 22.41
N THR A 75 1.59 -12.83 22.51
CA THR A 75 0.69 -12.68 21.38
C THR A 75 0.17 -11.24 21.30
N THR A 76 0.42 -10.55 20.19
CA THR A 76 -0.18 -9.25 19.89
C THR A 76 -1.39 -9.47 18.99
N HIS A 77 -2.54 -8.93 19.40
CA HIS A 77 -3.80 -8.95 18.67
C HIS A 77 -4.05 -7.61 18.00
N PHE A 78 -4.74 -7.63 16.87
CA PHE A 78 -5.08 -6.43 16.08
C PHE A 78 -6.55 -6.43 15.70
N VAL A 79 -7.21 -5.29 15.88
CA VAL A 79 -8.53 -4.97 15.34
C VAL A 79 -8.38 -3.81 14.37
N TRP A 80 -9.06 -3.88 13.24
CA TRP A 80 -8.89 -2.96 12.12
C TRP A 80 -10.13 -2.12 11.87
N ASP A 81 -9.93 -0.84 11.58
CA ASP A 81 -10.92 0.02 10.94
C ASP A 81 -10.50 0.22 9.46
N GLY A 82 -11.26 -0.42 8.56
CA GLY A 82 -10.85 -0.46 7.15
C GLY A 82 -9.46 -1.08 6.97
N ASN A 83 -8.48 -0.27 6.56
CA ASN A 83 -7.11 -0.67 6.31
C ASN A 83 -6.10 -0.11 7.33
N VAL A 84 -6.55 0.52 8.41
CA VAL A 84 -5.71 0.99 9.50
C VAL A 84 -5.96 0.19 10.77
N PRO A 85 -4.95 -0.13 11.59
CA PRO A 85 -5.15 -0.78 12.88
C PRO A 85 -5.82 0.21 13.85
N LEU A 86 -6.97 -0.20 14.40
CA LEU A 86 -7.71 0.59 15.38
C LEU A 86 -7.28 0.26 16.80
N HIS A 87 -7.27 -1.04 17.15
CA HIS A 87 -6.88 -1.50 18.47
C HIS A 87 -5.80 -2.56 18.38
N GLU A 88 -4.89 -2.53 19.36
CA GLU A 88 -3.96 -3.62 19.60
C GLU A 88 -3.78 -3.84 21.10
N TRP A 89 -3.50 -5.07 21.47
CA TRP A 89 -3.13 -5.45 22.84
C TRP A 89 -2.22 -6.66 22.82
N THR A 90 -1.50 -6.84 23.90
CA THR A 90 -0.55 -7.95 24.05
C THR A 90 -1.03 -8.88 25.15
N GLU A 91 -0.98 -10.18 24.87
CA GLU A 91 -1.35 -11.26 25.77
C GLU A 91 -0.12 -12.16 26.01
N THR A 92 0.09 -12.53 27.26
CA THR A 92 1.08 -13.54 27.70
C THR A 92 0.35 -14.63 28.49
N ALA A 93 1.04 -15.72 28.86
CA ALA A 93 0.43 -16.76 29.71
C ALA A 93 0.00 -16.25 31.10
N GLU A 94 0.55 -15.14 31.56
CA GLU A 94 0.36 -14.62 32.93
C GLU A 94 -0.46 -13.33 32.98
N SER A 95 -0.56 -12.61 31.87
CA SER A 95 -1.21 -11.28 31.84
C SER A 95 -1.71 -10.92 30.45
N GLU A 96 -2.72 -10.05 30.42
CA GLU A 96 -3.17 -9.30 29.25
C GLU A 96 -2.85 -7.81 29.47
N GLU A 97 -2.19 -7.20 28.51
CA GLU A 97 -1.88 -5.78 28.57
C GLU A 97 -3.09 -4.92 28.18
N ASN A 98 -3.07 -3.66 28.59
CA ASN A 98 -4.11 -2.71 28.24
C ASN A 98 -4.22 -2.54 26.72
N VAL A 99 -5.45 -2.40 26.26
CA VAL A 99 -5.74 -2.10 24.86
C VAL A 99 -5.17 -0.72 24.50
N ILE A 100 -4.39 -0.69 23.43
CA ILE A 100 -3.94 0.53 22.78
C ILE A 100 -4.93 0.83 21.66
N THR A 101 -5.41 2.08 21.59
CA THR A 101 -6.22 2.57 20.49
C THR A 101 -5.42 3.57 19.68
N TRP A 102 -5.33 3.34 18.38
CA TRP A 102 -4.69 4.22 17.43
C TRP A 102 -5.71 5.11 16.74
N LEU A 103 -5.49 6.40 16.73
CA LEU A 103 -6.26 7.35 15.96
C LEU A 103 -5.44 7.79 14.76
N PHE A 104 -6.10 7.83 13.61
CA PHE A 104 -5.52 8.31 12.36
C PHE A 104 -6.23 9.57 11.90
N GLU A 105 -5.55 10.41 11.12
CA GLU A 105 -6.21 11.52 10.42
C GLU A 105 -7.28 10.97 9.49
N GLN A 106 -8.39 11.66 9.40
CA GLN A 106 -9.55 11.20 8.65
C GLN A 106 -9.19 10.80 7.20
N ASP A 107 -9.61 9.61 6.79
CA ASP A 107 -9.40 9.06 5.44
C ASP A 107 -7.92 8.96 5.01
N THR A 108 -7.00 8.86 5.96
CA THR A 108 -5.56 8.72 5.71
C THR A 108 -4.96 7.52 6.47
N PHE A 109 -3.67 7.26 6.24
CA PHE A 109 -2.85 6.32 7.01
C PHE A 109 -1.88 7.05 7.96
N VAL A 110 -2.13 8.34 8.22
CA VAL A 110 -1.29 9.17 9.10
C VAL A 110 -1.75 8.98 10.54
N PRO A 111 -0.94 8.40 11.42
CA PRO A 111 -1.30 8.24 12.82
C PRO A 111 -1.25 9.60 13.54
N ALA A 112 -2.33 9.95 14.22
CA ALA A 112 -2.51 11.22 14.91
C ALA A 112 -2.36 11.09 16.44
N ALA A 113 -2.80 9.97 17.03
CA ALA A 113 -2.68 9.75 18.46
C ALA A 113 -2.64 8.27 18.85
N LYS A 114 -2.03 8.02 20.02
CA LYS A 114 -2.04 6.76 20.75
C LYS A 114 -2.81 6.95 22.05
N LEU A 115 -3.85 6.16 22.26
CA LEU A 115 -4.59 6.12 23.51
C LEU A 115 -4.28 4.80 24.23
N VAL A 116 -4.04 4.85 25.51
CA VAL A 116 -3.80 3.69 26.38
C VAL A 116 -4.77 3.77 27.56
N ALA A 117 -5.04 2.65 28.22
CA ALA A 117 -5.87 2.63 29.41
C ALA A 117 -5.42 3.68 30.44
N ASN A 118 -6.33 4.03 31.38
CA ASN A 118 -6.12 5.07 32.40
C ASN A 118 -5.97 6.50 31.85
N ASP A 119 -6.67 6.81 30.74
CA ASP A 119 -6.69 8.13 30.11
C ASP A 119 -5.31 8.63 29.62
N GLU A 120 -4.35 7.76 29.43
CA GLU A 120 -3.09 8.15 28.78
C GLU A 120 -3.31 8.39 27.29
N CYS A 121 -2.94 9.58 26.86
CA CYS A 121 -3.04 9.99 25.44
C CYS A 121 -1.72 10.63 25.02
N PHE A 122 -1.26 10.22 23.85
CA PHE A 122 -0.04 10.73 23.24
C PHE A 122 -0.36 11.26 21.84
N SER A 123 -0.09 12.53 21.61
CA SER A 123 -0.20 13.14 20.28
C SER A 123 1.00 12.75 19.42
N ILE A 124 0.77 12.40 18.16
CA ILE A 124 1.81 11.99 17.23
C ILE A 124 2.01 13.12 16.21
N ILE A 125 3.26 13.52 16.00
CA ILE A 125 3.65 14.50 14.99
C ILE A 125 4.35 13.76 13.86
N SER A 126 3.85 13.94 12.66
CA SER A 126 4.36 13.32 11.43
C SER A 126 5.04 14.35 10.52
N ASP A 127 5.87 13.88 9.59
CA ASP A 127 6.43 14.69 8.52
C ASP A 127 5.41 14.96 7.40
N TYR A 128 5.87 15.60 6.33
CA TYR A 128 5.01 15.96 5.19
C TYR A 128 4.52 14.74 4.37
N LEU A 129 5.11 13.57 4.57
CA LEU A 129 4.67 12.28 4.01
C LEU A 129 3.79 11.49 4.98
N GLY A 130 3.51 12.02 6.18
CA GLY A 130 2.74 11.33 7.20
C GLY A 130 3.53 10.28 7.98
N THR A 131 4.87 10.29 7.89
CA THR A 131 5.73 9.42 8.70
C THR A 131 5.84 9.97 10.11
N PRO A 132 5.53 9.20 11.17
CA PRO A 132 5.68 9.66 12.54
C PRO A 132 7.11 10.04 12.87
N LEU A 133 7.32 11.20 13.49
CA LEU A 133 8.63 11.68 13.91
C LEU A 133 8.75 11.77 15.43
N GLN A 134 7.71 12.25 16.12
CA GLN A 134 7.73 12.51 17.56
C GLN A 134 6.37 12.18 18.18
N ALA A 135 6.37 11.87 19.48
CA ALA A 135 5.14 11.78 20.27
C ALA A 135 5.29 12.56 21.57
N TYR A 136 4.17 13.15 22.02
CA TYR A 136 4.08 14.02 23.18
C TYR A 136 2.97 13.57 24.12
N ASP A 137 3.22 13.62 25.42
CA ASP A 137 2.22 13.37 26.47
C ASP A 137 1.22 14.54 26.60
N LYS A 138 0.21 14.38 27.47
CA LYS A 138 -0.79 15.43 27.79
C LYS A 138 -0.20 16.72 28.36
N ARG A 139 1.04 16.69 28.89
CA ARG A 139 1.75 17.83 29.46
C ARG A 139 2.65 18.54 28.44
N GLY A 140 2.70 18.00 27.20
CA GLY A 140 3.56 18.52 26.14
C GLY A 140 5.03 18.06 26.27
N ASN A 141 5.34 17.06 27.08
CA ASN A 141 6.67 16.48 27.13
C ASN A 141 6.84 15.50 25.95
N LYS A 142 7.97 15.61 25.25
CA LYS A 142 8.34 14.64 24.23
C LYS A 142 8.69 13.30 24.87
N VAL A 143 7.92 12.27 24.57
CA VAL A 143 8.08 10.91 25.14
C VAL A 143 8.70 9.93 24.15
N TRP A 144 8.67 10.26 22.87
CA TRP A 144 9.21 9.41 21.81
C TRP A 144 9.66 10.24 20.61
N GLU A 145 10.69 9.76 19.92
CA GLU A 145 11.13 10.26 18.62
C GLU A 145 11.73 9.14 17.78
N GLN A 146 11.62 9.25 16.47
CA GLN A 146 12.35 8.40 15.54
C GLN A 146 13.04 9.25 14.46
N GLU A 147 14.12 8.69 13.94
CA GLU A 147 14.86 9.19 12.80
C GLU A 147 15.06 8.03 11.83
N GLN A 148 14.72 8.23 10.56
CA GLN A 148 14.83 7.23 9.52
C GLN A 148 15.77 7.71 8.41
N ASP A 149 16.38 6.77 7.70
CA ASP A 149 17.05 7.05 6.43
C ASP A 149 16.03 7.02 5.26
N ILE A 150 16.52 7.25 4.05
CA ILE A 150 15.70 7.29 2.84
C ILE A 150 15.00 5.97 2.49
N TYR A 151 15.39 4.87 3.13
CA TYR A 151 14.77 3.56 3.00
C TYR A 151 13.82 3.24 4.16
N GLY A 152 13.58 4.20 5.06
CA GLY A 152 12.74 4.02 6.23
C GLY A 152 13.42 3.24 7.37
N ARG A 153 14.71 2.90 7.26
CA ARG A 153 15.46 2.21 8.32
C ARG A 153 15.70 3.17 9.48
N GLN A 154 15.35 2.72 10.69
CA GLN A 154 15.58 3.50 11.91
C GLN A 154 17.08 3.65 12.20
N ARG A 155 17.54 4.88 12.38
CA ARG A 155 18.93 5.22 12.72
C ARG A 155 19.26 5.03 14.20
N LYS A 156 18.25 5.18 15.08
CA LYS A 156 18.34 4.94 16.52
C LYS A 156 17.68 3.60 16.86
N ARG A 157 17.89 3.10 18.08
CA ARG A 157 17.29 1.82 18.53
C ARG A 157 15.79 1.80 18.23
N PRO A 158 15.29 0.74 17.58
CA PRO A 158 13.86 0.59 17.35
C PRO A 158 13.11 0.66 18.67
N SER A 159 12.09 1.52 18.73
CA SER A 159 11.17 1.58 19.86
C SER A 159 9.81 1.12 19.35
N ALA A 160 9.22 0.15 20.05
CA ALA A 160 7.87 -0.32 19.79
C ALA A 160 6.78 0.66 20.24
N PHE A 161 7.15 1.81 20.85
CA PHE A 161 6.18 2.76 21.40
C PHE A 161 5.24 3.32 20.31
N ILE A 162 5.79 3.71 19.15
CA ILE A 162 5.03 4.01 17.92
C ILE A 162 5.59 3.07 16.82
N PRO A 163 4.83 2.05 16.43
CA PRO A 163 5.32 1.04 15.48
C PRO A 163 5.27 1.50 14.02
N PHE A 164 4.54 2.57 13.71
CA PHE A 164 4.31 3.03 12.34
C PHE A 164 5.58 3.61 11.70
N LYS A 165 5.72 3.36 10.40
CA LYS A 165 6.83 3.79 9.53
C LYS A 165 6.27 4.68 8.41
N TYR A 166 6.62 4.46 7.14
CA TYR A 166 5.87 5.10 6.06
C TYR A 166 4.39 4.75 6.17
N GLN A 167 3.51 5.58 5.64
CA GLN A 167 2.07 5.34 5.71
C GLN A 167 1.73 3.90 5.26
N GLY A 168 0.91 3.21 6.06
CA GLY A 168 0.52 1.82 5.83
C GLY A 168 1.52 0.78 6.38
N GLN A 169 2.70 1.19 6.85
CA GLN A 169 3.71 0.28 7.38
C GLN A 169 3.67 0.19 8.91
N TYR A 170 3.70 -1.05 9.41
CA TYR A 170 3.83 -1.40 10.82
C TYR A 170 5.15 -2.16 11.04
N GLY A 171 6.07 -1.59 11.81
CA GLY A 171 7.38 -2.18 12.07
C GLY A 171 7.31 -3.30 13.12
N ASP A 172 7.81 -4.48 12.74
CA ASP A 172 7.92 -5.64 13.60
C ASP A 172 9.35 -5.70 14.19
N ALA A 173 9.49 -5.30 15.45
CA ALA A 173 10.78 -5.30 16.14
C ALA A 173 11.43 -6.69 16.19
N GLU A 174 10.62 -7.74 16.17
CA GLU A 174 11.03 -9.13 16.23
C GLU A 174 11.71 -9.61 14.94
N THR A 175 11.25 -9.10 13.79
CA THR A 175 11.78 -9.51 12.47
C THR A 175 12.69 -8.46 11.85
N GLY A 176 12.51 -7.20 12.25
CA GLY A 176 13.10 -6.04 11.57
C GLY A 176 12.43 -5.68 10.25
N LEU A 177 11.37 -6.40 9.87
CA LEU A 177 10.57 -6.14 8.68
C LEU A 177 9.43 -5.18 9.00
N TYR A 178 8.88 -4.53 7.95
CA TYR A 178 7.69 -3.69 8.07
C TYR A 178 6.53 -4.37 7.35
N TYR A 179 5.49 -4.73 8.11
CA TYR A 179 4.24 -5.23 7.58
C TYR A 179 3.52 -4.10 6.85
N ASN A 180 3.37 -4.24 5.55
CA ASN A 180 2.68 -3.29 4.68
C ASN A 180 1.49 -3.98 4.01
N ARG A 181 0.52 -4.35 4.83
CA ARG A 181 -0.74 -4.98 4.44
C ARG A 181 -0.57 -6.28 3.62
N PHE A 182 -0.25 -6.19 2.33
CA PHE A 182 -0.14 -7.34 1.42
C PHE A 182 1.29 -7.83 1.22
N ARG A 183 2.27 -7.00 1.58
CA ARG A 183 3.70 -7.33 1.46
C ARG A 183 4.46 -6.99 2.73
N TYR A 184 5.64 -7.57 2.87
CA TYR A 184 6.60 -7.18 3.89
C TYR A 184 7.76 -6.44 3.26
N TYR A 185 8.09 -5.31 3.83
CA TYR A 185 9.18 -4.44 3.39
C TYR A 185 10.41 -4.66 4.28
N ASP A 186 11.57 -4.83 3.66
CA ASP A 186 12.86 -4.87 4.35
C ASP A 186 13.54 -3.49 4.24
N PRO A 187 13.63 -2.73 5.33
CA PRO A 187 14.27 -1.42 5.31
C PRO A 187 15.79 -1.48 5.11
N ASN A 188 16.43 -2.64 5.29
CA ASN A 188 17.86 -2.81 5.02
C ASN A 188 18.12 -2.98 3.52
N ALA A 189 17.23 -3.64 2.82
CA ALA A 189 17.26 -3.80 1.37
C ALA A 189 16.62 -2.63 0.61
N GLY A 190 15.75 -1.86 1.27
CA GLY A 190 14.96 -0.79 0.64
C GLY A 190 13.90 -1.33 -0.33
N SER A 191 13.45 -2.57 -0.13
CA SER A 191 12.57 -3.28 -1.05
C SER A 191 11.63 -4.24 -0.33
N TYR A 192 10.57 -4.66 -1.01
CA TYR A 192 9.73 -5.76 -0.52
C TYR A 192 10.47 -7.12 -0.59
N ILE A 193 10.13 -8.03 0.31
CA ILE A 193 10.67 -9.40 0.30
C ILE A 193 9.88 -10.35 -0.61
N SER A 194 8.73 -9.93 -1.12
CA SER A 194 7.90 -10.67 -2.08
C SER A 194 7.70 -9.88 -3.36
N GLN A 195 7.44 -10.60 -4.45
CA GLN A 195 7.13 -9.96 -5.73
C GLN A 195 5.82 -9.18 -5.66
N ASP A 196 5.75 -8.10 -6.44
CA ASP A 196 4.50 -7.39 -6.66
C ASP A 196 3.49 -8.35 -7.35
N PRO A 197 2.30 -8.56 -6.77
CA PRO A 197 1.26 -9.38 -7.40
C PRO A 197 0.87 -8.89 -8.81
N ILE A 198 1.05 -7.59 -9.09
CA ILE A 198 0.79 -6.99 -10.42
C ILE A 198 1.97 -7.21 -11.37
N GLY A 199 3.11 -7.64 -10.86
CA GLY A 199 4.33 -7.88 -11.63
C GLY A 199 4.95 -6.58 -12.17
N LEU A 200 5.70 -6.69 -13.28
CA LEU A 200 6.34 -5.52 -13.92
C LEU A 200 5.34 -4.51 -14.49
N LYS A 201 4.07 -4.85 -14.62
CA LYS A 201 3.00 -3.92 -15.01
C LYS A 201 2.75 -2.84 -13.95
N GLY A 202 3.19 -3.04 -12.71
CA GLY A 202 3.23 -2.04 -11.65
C GLY A 202 4.18 -0.86 -11.90
N GLY A 203 4.89 -0.84 -13.05
CA GLY A 203 5.74 0.28 -13.48
C GLY A 203 7.01 0.47 -12.65
N ASN A 204 7.27 -0.41 -11.69
CA ASN A 204 8.51 -0.41 -10.93
C ASN A 204 9.63 -1.09 -11.71
N PRO A 205 10.90 -0.62 -11.57
CA PRO A 205 12.02 -1.20 -12.29
C PRO A 205 12.32 -2.65 -11.88
N THR A 206 11.85 -3.07 -10.72
CA THR A 206 11.95 -4.45 -10.23
C THR A 206 10.63 -4.91 -9.61
N LEU A 207 10.41 -6.22 -9.59
CA LEU A 207 9.23 -6.84 -8.95
C LEU A 207 9.15 -6.62 -7.43
N TYR A 208 10.23 -6.16 -6.81
CA TYR A 208 10.37 -6.01 -5.36
C TYR A 208 10.43 -4.54 -4.92
N ALA A 209 10.42 -3.59 -5.85
CA ALA A 209 10.56 -2.17 -5.51
C ALA A 209 9.38 -1.68 -4.65
N TYR A 210 9.69 -0.81 -3.68
CA TYR A 210 8.69 -0.11 -2.88
C TYR A 210 8.02 0.98 -3.74
N VAL A 211 8.74 2.03 -4.08
CA VAL A 211 8.30 3.12 -4.94
C VAL A 211 9.51 3.64 -5.75
N TYR A 212 9.25 4.40 -6.80
CA TYR A 212 10.34 4.98 -7.60
C TYR A 212 11.09 6.10 -6.85
N ASN A 213 10.38 6.91 -6.07
CA ASN A 213 10.97 8.00 -5.29
C ASN A 213 10.28 8.12 -3.92
N SER A 214 10.89 7.55 -2.89
CA SER A 214 10.39 7.54 -1.51
C SER A 214 10.28 8.93 -0.86
N ASN A 215 10.82 9.99 -1.48
CA ASN A 215 10.65 11.35 -0.98
C ASN A 215 9.30 11.99 -1.36
N ILE A 216 8.57 11.41 -2.30
CA ILE A 216 7.32 12.00 -2.82
C ILE A 216 6.22 10.96 -3.09
N GLU A 217 6.55 9.68 -3.03
CA GLU A 217 5.65 8.57 -3.35
C GLU A 217 5.54 7.63 -2.15
N LEU A 218 4.35 7.06 -1.96
CA LEU A 218 4.03 6.11 -0.91
C LEU A 218 3.29 4.92 -1.52
N ASP A 219 3.56 3.74 -0.97
CA ASP A 219 2.81 2.52 -1.22
C ASP A 219 2.13 2.08 0.08
N VAL A 220 0.94 2.62 0.35
CA VAL A 220 0.26 2.49 1.65
C VAL A 220 -0.30 1.10 1.94
N LEU A 221 -0.42 0.24 0.92
CA LEU A 221 -0.94 -1.12 1.08
C LEU A 221 0.02 -2.21 0.62
N GLY A 222 1.21 -1.85 0.17
CA GLY A 222 2.08 -2.83 -0.50
C GLY A 222 1.54 -3.25 -1.87
N LEU A 223 0.72 -2.39 -2.50
CA LEU A 223 0.02 -2.58 -3.77
C LEU A 223 -0.34 -1.22 -4.35
N ILE A 224 -0.70 -1.17 -5.63
CA ILE A 224 -1.06 0.11 -6.24
C ILE A 224 -2.51 0.46 -5.91
N ILE A 225 -2.70 1.48 -5.06
CA ILE A 225 -3.97 2.22 -5.00
C ILE A 225 -3.94 3.29 -6.07
N VAL A 226 -5.04 3.39 -6.82
CA VAL A 226 -5.20 4.44 -7.81
C VAL A 226 -6.49 5.22 -7.57
N TYR A 227 -6.46 6.50 -7.96
CA TYR A 227 -7.54 7.46 -7.78
C TYR A 227 -8.08 7.88 -9.13
N ARG A 228 -9.38 8.12 -9.20
CA ARG A 228 -10.01 8.66 -10.41
C ARG A 228 -11.05 9.72 -10.07
N ALA A 229 -10.93 10.88 -10.71
CA ALA A 229 -12.03 11.84 -10.81
C ALA A 229 -13.05 11.34 -11.83
N LEU A 230 -14.31 11.22 -11.45
CA LEU A 230 -15.36 10.69 -12.30
C LEU A 230 -15.90 11.76 -13.28
N ASN A 231 -16.41 11.31 -14.41
CA ASN A 231 -17.33 12.11 -15.17
C ASN A 231 -18.77 11.89 -14.67
N VAL A 232 -19.73 12.69 -15.14
CA VAL A 232 -21.13 12.63 -14.67
C VAL A 232 -21.75 11.25 -14.82
N LYS A 233 -21.53 10.57 -15.97
CA LYS A 233 -22.03 9.21 -16.20
C LYS A 233 -21.41 8.21 -15.24
N GLN A 234 -20.11 8.30 -15.00
CA GLN A 234 -19.40 7.41 -14.08
C GLN A 234 -19.77 7.69 -12.62
N GLU A 235 -20.09 8.94 -12.27
CA GLU A 235 -20.62 9.26 -10.95
C GLU A 235 -21.99 8.61 -10.72
N GLU A 236 -22.88 8.64 -11.71
CA GLU A 236 -24.16 7.93 -11.66
C GLU A 236 -23.96 6.43 -11.48
N GLN A 237 -23.01 5.81 -12.22
CA GLN A 237 -22.65 4.41 -12.04
C GLN A 237 -22.15 4.13 -10.63
N ALA A 238 -21.28 4.97 -10.08
CA ALA A 238 -20.75 4.80 -8.74
C ALA A 238 -21.84 4.95 -7.65
N LEU A 239 -22.72 5.94 -7.78
CA LEU A 239 -23.84 6.16 -6.85
C LEU A 239 -24.84 5.00 -6.86
N ASN A 240 -25.05 4.38 -8.01
CA ASN A 240 -25.89 3.19 -8.17
C ASN A 240 -25.16 1.88 -7.81
N ASN A 241 -23.92 1.95 -7.31
CA ASN A 241 -23.09 0.80 -6.96
C ASN A 241 -22.93 -0.21 -8.12
N THR A 242 -22.73 0.29 -9.33
CA THR A 242 -22.48 -0.51 -10.54
C THR A 242 -21.05 -0.34 -11.03
N SER A 243 -20.60 -1.22 -11.92
CA SER A 243 -19.26 -1.13 -12.50
C SER A 243 -19.04 0.20 -13.23
N ILE A 244 -17.89 0.82 -13.02
CA ILE A 244 -17.44 1.99 -13.77
C ILE A 244 -16.95 1.55 -15.15
N GLN A 245 -17.52 2.11 -16.20
CA GLN A 245 -17.26 1.73 -17.57
C GLN A 245 -16.28 2.67 -18.27
N PRO A 246 -15.42 2.17 -19.16
CA PRO A 246 -14.68 3.00 -20.11
C PRO A 246 -15.63 3.70 -21.08
N LYS A 247 -15.13 4.67 -21.83
CA LYS A 247 -15.94 5.37 -22.82
C LYS A 247 -16.45 4.41 -23.92
N ASN A 248 -15.61 3.49 -24.37
CA ASN A 248 -15.97 2.49 -25.38
C ASN A 248 -15.27 1.14 -25.09
N ARG A 249 -16.02 0.13 -24.66
CA ARG A 249 -15.51 -1.20 -24.36
C ARG A 249 -14.97 -1.96 -25.58
N SER A 250 -15.51 -1.66 -26.77
CA SER A 250 -15.18 -2.36 -28.01
C SER A 250 -14.08 -1.67 -28.81
N ALA A 251 -13.52 -0.60 -28.28
CA ALA A 251 -12.40 0.09 -28.90
C ALA A 251 -11.12 -0.76 -28.86
N ASN A 252 -10.19 -0.45 -29.75
CA ASN A 252 -8.89 -1.13 -29.83
C ASN A 252 -7.77 -0.11 -30.07
N TYR A 253 -7.66 0.88 -29.20
CA TYR A 253 -6.59 1.86 -29.23
C TYR A 253 -5.37 1.35 -28.47
N SER A 254 -4.19 1.73 -28.93
CA SER A 254 -2.96 1.50 -28.18
C SER A 254 -2.90 2.40 -26.93
N ILE A 255 -2.06 2.05 -25.96
CA ILE A 255 -1.76 2.86 -24.77
C ILE A 255 -1.26 4.25 -25.20
N GLN A 256 -0.40 4.32 -26.20
CA GLN A 256 0.14 5.57 -26.72
C GLN A 256 -0.97 6.50 -27.24
N GLU A 257 -1.87 6.00 -28.09
CA GLU A 257 -2.99 6.79 -28.64
C GLU A 257 -3.93 7.28 -27.55
N HIS A 258 -4.23 6.42 -26.54
CA HIS A 258 -5.09 6.80 -25.43
C HIS A 258 -4.53 8.00 -24.66
N ILE A 259 -3.20 8.02 -24.39
CA ILE A 259 -2.57 9.08 -23.62
C ILE A 259 -2.37 10.34 -24.48
N ASP A 260 -2.06 10.20 -25.76
CA ASP A 260 -1.84 11.33 -26.68
C ASP A 260 -3.11 12.16 -26.92
N ASP A 261 -4.27 11.53 -26.95
CA ASP A 261 -5.56 12.20 -27.10
C ASP A 261 -6.60 11.73 -26.07
N GLY A 262 -6.68 12.42 -24.96
CA GLY A 262 -7.65 12.13 -23.88
C GLY A 262 -9.14 12.28 -24.29
N ASN A 263 -9.45 12.78 -25.50
CA ASN A 263 -10.82 12.89 -26.01
C ASN A 263 -11.27 11.59 -26.69
N LEU A 264 -10.36 10.71 -27.07
CA LEU A 264 -10.71 9.43 -27.69
C LEU A 264 -11.63 8.60 -26.81
N GLU A 265 -12.58 7.92 -27.46
CA GLU A 265 -13.45 6.96 -26.79
C GLU A 265 -12.78 5.58 -26.76
N THR A 266 -11.89 5.42 -25.80
CA THR A 266 -11.06 4.22 -25.70
C THR A 266 -11.62 3.21 -24.70
N GLN A 267 -11.07 1.99 -24.76
CA GLN A 267 -11.33 0.90 -23.83
C GLN A 267 -10.63 1.04 -22.48
N TYR A 268 -9.82 2.08 -22.30
CA TYR A 268 -9.07 2.34 -21.06
C TYR A 268 -9.77 3.36 -20.16
N ILE A 269 -9.58 3.21 -18.86
CA ILE A 269 -9.95 4.17 -17.82
C ILE A 269 -8.66 4.72 -17.23
N SER A 270 -8.38 6.02 -17.44
CA SER A 270 -7.25 6.71 -16.83
C SER A 270 -7.45 6.87 -15.33
N THR A 271 -6.45 6.53 -14.57
CA THR A 271 -6.38 6.71 -13.12
C THR A 271 -5.04 7.33 -12.74
N THR A 272 -4.83 7.66 -11.49
CA THR A 272 -3.57 8.23 -10.99
C THR A 272 -3.19 7.63 -9.65
N LYS A 273 -1.90 7.42 -9.41
CA LYS A 273 -1.37 7.05 -8.10
C LYS A 273 -1.43 8.20 -7.08
N ARG A 274 -1.68 9.44 -7.51
CA ARG A 274 -1.62 10.63 -6.67
C ARG A 274 -3.01 11.21 -6.46
N GLN A 275 -3.51 11.18 -5.23
CA GLN A 275 -4.80 11.76 -4.87
C GLN A 275 -4.94 13.22 -5.32
N LYS A 276 -3.90 14.06 -5.10
CA LYS A 276 -3.88 15.46 -5.54
C LYS A 276 -4.14 15.64 -7.04
N ASN A 277 -3.70 14.68 -7.86
CA ASN A 277 -3.99 14.75 -9.29
C ASN A 277 -5.46 14.46 -9.57
N ALA A 278 -6.07 13.47 -8.91
CA ALA A 278 -7.51 13.23 -9.01
C ALA A 278 -8.32 14.45 -8.52
N GLU A 279 -7.93 15.06 -7.40
CA GLU A 279 -8.56 16.31 -6.89
C GLU A 279 -8.49 17.46 -7.89
N ARG A 280 -7.35 17.63 -8.55
CA ARG A 280 -7.18 18.63 -9.61
C ARG A 280 -8.14 18.38 -10.78
N TYR A 281 -8.37 17.11 -11.14
CA TYR A 281 -9.30 16.74 -12.20
C TYR A 281 -10.76 16.84 -11.78
N ALA A 282 -11.08 16.59 -10.51
CA ALA A 282 -12.42 16.74 -9.92
C ALA A 282 -12.79 18.21 -9.67
N SER A 283 -11.82 19.14 -9.64
CA SER A 283 -12.10 20.56 -9.42
C SER A 283 -12.77 21.18 -10.64
N PRO A 284 -13.80 22.02 -10.44
CA PRO A 284 -14.47 22.74 -11.53
C PRO A 284 -13.46 23.55 -12.36
N ASN A 285 -13.39 23.28 -13.64
CA ASN A 285 -12.56 24.05 -14.57
C ASN A 285 -13.36 24.35 -15.84
N PRO A 286 -13.67 25.62 -16.13
CA PRO A 286 -14.45 26.02 -17.30
C PRO A 286 -13.84 25.56 -18.64
N LYS A 287 -12.52 25.31 -18.67
CA LYS A 287 -11.80 24.85 -19.87
C LYS A 287 -11.91 23.35 -20.12
N ARG A 288 -12.41 22.56 -19.16
CA ARG A 288 -12.50 21.08 -19.26
C ARG A 288 -13.88 20.56 -19.63
N GLY A 289 -14.85 21.44 -19.88
CA GLY A 289 -16.21 21.06 -20.24
C GLY A 289 -17.10 20.70 -19.04
N LYS A 290 -18.42 20.58 -19.28
CA LYS A 290 -19.44 20.34 -18.25
C LYS A 290 -19.55 18.89 -17.76
N ASN A 291 -18.73 17.96 -18.27
CA ASN A 291 -18.88 16.52 -18.03
C ASN A 291 -18.09 15.99 -16.83
N ASN A 292 -17.38 16.83 -16.07
CA ASN A 292 -16.61 16.38 -14.91
C ASN A 292 -17.44 16.52 -13.64
N SER A 293 -17.47 15.44 -12.85
CA SER A 293 -18.02 15.41 -11.50
C SER A 293 -16.96 15.84 -10.48
N SER A 294 -17.39 16.29 -9.31
CA SER A 294 -16.52 16.55 -8.16
C SER A 294 -16.21 15.28 -7.34
N THR A 295 -16.75 14.13 -7.74
CA THR A 295 -16.58 12.86 -7.05
C THR A 295 -15.30 12.18 -7.48
N ILE A 296 -14.55 11.69 -6.49
CA ILE A 296 -13.36 10.86 -6.66
C ILE A 296 -13.66 9.48 -6.14
N ILE A 297 -13.21 8.46 -6.84
CA ILE A 297 -13.15 7.09 -6.34
C ILE A 297 -11.71 6.69 -6.05
N VAL A 298 -11.57 5.87 -5.03
CA VAL A 298 -10.34 5.16 -4.68
C VAL A 298 -10.52 3.72 -5.16
N ILE A 299 -9.59 3.23 -5.95
CA ILE A 299 -9.66 1.92 -6.59
C ILE A 299 -8.59 1.02 -5.97
N ASP A 300 -9.04 -0.10 -5.47
CA ASP A 300 -8.22 -1.21 -4.98
C ASP A 300 -7.89 -2.11 -6.18
N THR A 301 -6.67 -2.02 -6.66
CA THR A 301 -6.25 -2.75 -7.85
C THR A 301 -6.16 -4.26 -7.66
N ASP A 302 -6.14 -4.75 -6.41
CA ASP A 302 -6.16 -6.21 -6.13
C ASP A 302 -7.44 -6.90 -6.54
N LYS A 303 -8.51 -6.13 -6.63
CA LYS A 303 -9.82 -6.64 -7.05
C LYS A 303 -10.02 -6.59 -8.56
N LEU A 304 -8.97 -6.25 -9.29
CA LEU A 304 -8.92 -6.21 -10.74
C LEU A 304 -8.05 -7.36 -11.26
N ASP A 305 -8.32 -7.83 -12.48
CA ASP A 305 -7.39 -8.73 -13.16
C ASP A 305 -6.07 -7.97 -13.44
N PRO A 306 -4.92 -8.44 -12.94
CA PRO A 306 -3.63 -7.79 -13.17
C PRO A 306 -3.29 -7.57 -14.64
N LYS A 307 -3.85 -8.39 -15.55
CA LYS A 307 -3.68 -8.25 -17.00
C LYS A 307 -4.30 -6.97 -17.56
N ASN A 308 -5.26 -6.39 -16.84
CA ASN A 308 -5.99 -5.19 -17.23
C ASN A 308 -5.41 -3.90 -16.63
N ILE A 309 -4.31 -3.98 -15.89
CA ILE A 309 -3.67 -2.84 -15.24
C ILE A 309 -2.37 -2.50 -15.97
N TYR A 310 -2.23 -1.26 -16.41
CA TYR A 310 -1.08 -0.76 -17.17
C TYR A 310 -0.51 0.48 -16.49
N ASP A 311 0.57 0.33 -15.75
CA ASP A 311 1.25 1.45 -15.11
C ASP A 311 2.18 2.14 -16.10
N VAL A 312 1.82 3.35 -16.49
CA VAL A 312 2.59 4.21 -17.40
C VAL A 312 3.22 5.40 -16.68
N SER A 313 3.12 5.45 -15.35
CA SER A 313 3.59 6.58 -14.51
C SER A 313 5.09 6.86 -14.64
N ASN A 314 5.88 5.88 -15.03
CA ASN A 314 7.31 6.01 -15.33
C ASN A 314 7.58 6.48 -16.78
N GLY A 315 6.55 6.64 -17.61
CA GLY A 315 6.65 7.03 -19.01
C GLY A 315 7.08 5.91 -19.95
N MET A 316 6.93 4.65 -19.52
CA MET A 316 7.17 3.45 -20.33
C MET A 316 5.84 2.84 -20.77
N ASN A 317 5.82 2.23 -21.94
CA ASN A 317 4.72 1.36 -22.34
C ASN A 317 4.94 -0.05 -21.77
N PRO A 318 4.08 -0.53 -20.85
CA PRO A 318 4.30 -1.81 -20.18
C PRO A 318 4.07 -3.03 -21.09
N GLU A 319 3.41 -2.88 -22.23
CA GLU A 319 3.22 -3.97 -23.22
C GLU A 319 4.48 -4.22 -24.03
N THR A 320 5.20 -3.16 -24.39
CA THR A 320 6.37 -3.25 -25.28
C THR A 320 7.71 -3.10 -24.53
N GLY A 321 7.67 -2.62 -23.27
CA GLY A 321 8.88 -2.30 -22.51
C GLY A 321 9.66 -1.09 -23.05
N THR A 322 9.08 -0.30 -23.97
CA THR A 322 9.74 0.85 -24.60
C THR A 322 9.21 2.17 -24.03
N PRO A 323 10.01 3.27 -24.08
CA PRO A 323 9.51 4.58 -23.70
C PRO A 323 8.34 5.02 -24.57
N LEU A 324 7.32 5.64 -23.94
CA LEU A 324 6.28 6.35 -24.65
C LEU A 324 6.88 7.53 -25.41
N ASN A 325 6.27 7.90 -26.54
CA ASN A 325 6.66 9.10 -27.29
C ASN A 325 6.21 10.37 -26.56
N ASN A 326 6.83 11.52 -26.86
CA ASN A 326 6.31 12.82 -26.41
C ASN A 326 5.12 13.23 -27.30
N PRO A 327 4.03 13.84 -26.73
CA PRO A 327 3.93 14.32 -25.35
C PRO A 327 3.42 13.30 -24.33
N ALA A 328 2.91 12.10 -24.73
CA ALA A 328 2.32 11.10 -23.84
C ALA A 328 3.25 10.77 -22.66
N ARG A 329 4.53 10.55 -22.90
CA ARG A 329 5.52 10.29 -21.87
C ARG A 329 5.56 11.34 -20.77
N LYS A 330 5.47 12.63 -21.16
CA LYS A 330 5.45 13.75 -20.21
C LYS A 330 4.17 13.77 -19.40
N TRP A 331 3.02 13.50 -20.00
CA TRP A 331 1.73 13.52 -19.34
C TRP A 331 1.59 12.34 -18.39
N ALA A 332 1.92 11.13 -18.83
CA ALA A 332 1.89 9.93 -18.00
C ALA A 332 2.72 10.10 -16.69
N ARG A 333 3.93 10.66 -16.82
CA ARG A 333 4.78 10.96 -15.65
C ARG A 333 4.22 12.05 -14.75
N LYS A 334 3.71 13.15 -15.34
CA LYS A 334 3.15 14.27 -14.60
C LYS A 334 1.95 13.84 -13.77
N ASP A 335 1.09 13.02 -14.36
CA ASP A 335 -0.14 12.59 -13.73
C ASP A 335 0.01 11.28 -12.94
N ALA A 336 1.20 10.68 -12.93
CA ALA A 336 1.45 9.37 -12.31
C ALA A 336 0.39 8.36 -12.75
N GLU A 337 0.19 8.26 -14.07
CA GLU A 337 -0.96 7.63 -14.69
C GLU A 337 -0.88 6.11 -14.65
N VAL A 338 -2.01 5.48 -14.34
CA VAL A 338 -2.26 4.06 -14.45
C VAL A 338 -3.53 3.87 -15.27
N LEU A 339 -3.49 3.02 -16.28
CA LEU A 339 -4.63 2.71 -17.13
C LEU A 339 -5.25 1.40 -16.70
N ILE A 340 -6.58 1.35 -16.62
CA ILE A 340 -7.36 0.14 -16.40
C ILE A 340 -8.09 -0.17 -17.70
N HIS A 341 -7.83 -1.36 -18.25
CA HIS A 341 -8.53 -1.85 -19.43
C HIS A 341 -9.87 -2.46 -19.05
N GLY A 342 -10.96 -2.02 -19.67
CA GLY A 342 -12.30 -2.51 -19.40
C GLY A 342 -12.93 -1.88 -18.15
N ASP A 343 -13.86 -2.60 -17.55
CA ASP A 343 -14.66 -2.13 -16.43
C ASP A 343 -13.92 -2.21 -15.09
N ILE A 344 -14.25 -1.29 -14.18
CA ILE A 344 -13.88 -1.37 -12.77
C ILE A 344 -15.12 -1.87 -12.02
N PRO A 345 -15.12 -3.10 -11.48
CA PRO A 345 -16.25 -3.65 -10.76
C PRO A 345 -16.53 -2.88 -9.46
N ASN A 346 -17.77 -2.90 -8.99
CA ASN A 346 -18.20 -2.11 -7.83
C ASN A 346 -17.48 -2.49 -6.51
N GLU A 347 -17.08 -3.74 -6.36
CA GLU A 347 -16.29 -4.21 -5.22
C GLU A 347 -14.84 -3.70 -5.22
N ALA A 348 -14.34 -3.22 -6.37
CA ALA A 348 -12.97 -2.73 -6.51
C ALA A 348 -12.81 -1.23 -6.21
N TYR A 349 -13.88 -0.49 -5.94
CA TYR A 349 -13.74 0.94 -5.64
C TYR A 349 -14.60 1.37 -4.44
N LYS A 350 -14.21 2.51 -3.88
CA LYS A 350 -15.01 3.26 -2.89
C LYS A 350 -15.12 4.71 -3.32
N ILE A 351 -16.28 5.33 -3.05
CA ILE A 351 -16.48 6.75 -3.30
C ILE A 351 -15.76 7.55 -2.22
N HIS A 352 -14.90 8.45 -2.66
CA HIS A 352 -14.27 9.47 -1.83
C HIS A 352 -14.86 10.82 -2.22
N LYS A 353 -15.77 11.37 -1.40
CA LYS A 353 -16.32 12.71 -1.65
C LYS A 353 -15.34 13.75 -1.14
N LYS A 354 -14.99 14.72 -2.00
CA LYS A 354 -14.25 15.90 -1.58
C LYS A 354 -15.06 16.62 -0.51
N GLY A 355 -14.51 16.73 0.70
CA GLY A 355 -15.15 17.51 1.76
C GLY A 355 -15.42 18.91 1.24
N GLY A 356 -16.68 19.33 1.25
CA GLY A 356 -17.03 20.72 0.95
C GLY A 356 -16.38 21.61 1.98
N HIS A 357 -15.61 22.59 1.53
CA HIS A 357 -15.29 23.72 2.38
C HIS A 357 -16.61 24.40 2.72
N HIS A 358 -17.06 24.27 3.97
CA HIS A 358 -18.05 25.12 4.58
C HIS A 358 -17.37 26.37 5.11
#